data_fbdf1913f0a49bea504e50ad7b7cfe22
#
_entry.id   fbdf1913f0a49bea504e50ad7b7cfe22
#
_cell.length_a   1.000
_cell.length_b   1.000
_cell.length_c   1.000
_cell.angle_alpha   90.00
_cell.angle_beta   90.00
_cell.angle_gamma   90.00
#
_symmetry.space_group_name_H-M   'P 1'
#
loop_
_entity.id
_entity.type
_entity.pdbx_description
1 polymer ?
#
loop_
_entity_poly.entity_id
_entity_poly.type
_entity_poly.pdbx_seq_one_letter_code
_entity_poly.pdbx_strand_id
1 'polypeptide(L)'
;MLMTKSRVVLAALAFALSVVPAAAQPLTQQERDSLGKHLQQTRQAFLDSISGLSDAQWTFKAGPDRWSIAEVAEHIAISETTILQLVTDQIMKGPAVPRSPSSVSDEQLLAGLLDRTSKFQAPEMLKPTNRWATRDALTKDFLAAREKTATYVKTTTDDLHGHVAPHPVFKTLDGYQWVLLLSGHSARHTAQIEEVKAGAGYPAK
;
A
#
# COMPACT_ATOMS: atom_id res chain seq x y z
N MET A 1 -65.15 -18.61 -51.41
CA MET A 1 -64.24 -19.30 -50.47
C MET A 1 -63.13 -18.33 -50.14
N LEU A 2 -63.35 -17.49 -49.10
CA LEU A 2 -62.37 -16.43 -48.69
C LEU A 2 -61.48 -17.01 -47.60
N MET A 3 -60.16 -17.06 -47.84
CA MET A 3 -59.16 -17.42 -46.85
C MET A 3 -58.68 -16.15 -46.11
N THR A 4 -59.06 -16.05 -44.85
CA THR A 4 -58.58 -14.99 -43.93
C THR A 4 -57.17 -15.35 -43.45
N LYS A 5 -56.16 -14.52 -43.76
CA LYS A 5 -54.79 -14.64 -43.26
C LYS A 5 -54.70 -13.95 -41.92
N SER A 6 -54.60 -14.69 -40.83
CA SER A 6 -54.26 -14.18 -39.48
C SER A 6 -52.79 -13.75 -39.46
N ARG A 7 -52.57 -12.45 -39.15
CA ARG A 7 -51.23 -11.93 -38.84
C ARG A 7 -50.97 -12.04 -37.35
N VAL A 8 -50.03 -12.90 -36.95
CA VAL A 8 -49.52 -12.95 -35.60
C VAL A 8 -48.50 -11.83 -35.44
N VAL A 9 -48.78 -10.85 -34.61
CA VAL A 9 -47.82 -9.81 -34.21
C VAL A 9 -47.07 -10.31 -33.00
N LEU A 10 -45.79 -10.67 -33.17
CA LEU A 10 -44.88 -10.97 -32.06
C LEU A 10 -44.41 -9.64 -31.45
N ALA A 11 -44.89 -9.32 -30.25
CA ALA A 11 -44.36 -8.21 -29.46
C ALA A 11 -43.08 -8.67 -28.75
N ALA A 12 -41.94 -8.21 -29.20
CA ALA A 12 -40.67 -8.40 -28.52
C ALA A 12 -40.59 -7.46 -27.29
N LEU A 13 -40.70 -8.02 -26.09
CA LEU A 13 -40.42 -7.30 -24.86
C LEU A 13 -38.91 -7.13 -24.72
N ALA A 14 -38.40 -5.95 -24.97
CA ALA A 14 -37.02 -5.60 -24.65
C ALA A 14 -36.90 -5.37 -23.14
N PHE A 15 -36.29 -6.32 -22.45
CA PHE A 15 -35.91 -6.16 -21.04
C PHE A 15 -34.66 -5.26 -20.98
N ALA A 16 -34.85 -4.00 -20.67
CA ALA A 16 -33.74 -3.10 -20.34
C ALA A 16 -33.18 -3.50 -18.96
N LEU A 17 -32.04 -4.21 -18.94
CA LEU A 17 -31.27 -4.36 -17.71
C LEU A 17 -30.76 -2.98 -17.28
N SER A 18 -31.43 -2.36 -16.33
CA SER A 18 -30.91 -1.20 -15.63
C SER A 18 -29.75 -1.66 -14.74
N VAL A 19 -28.51 -1.39 -15.15
CA VAL A 19 -27.33 -1.51 -14.30
C VAL A 19 -27.48 -0.42 -13.20
N VAL A 20 -27.96 -0.82 -12.04
CA VAL A 20 -27.93 0.06 -10.86
C VAL A 20 -26.44 0.15 -10.47
N PRO A 21 -25.82 1.33 -10.44
CA PRO A 21 -24.46 1.46 -9.94
C PRO A 21 -24.44 0.95 -8.51
N ALA A 22 -23.53 0.05 -8.18
CA ALA A 22 -23.32 -0.39 -6.80
C ALA A 22 -23.03 0.86 -5.96
N ALA A 23 -23.80 1.06 -4.88
CA ALA A 23 -23.55 2.18 -3.97
C ALA A 23 -22.14 2.03 -3.39
N ALA A 24 -21.39 3.13 -3.37
CA ALA A 24 -20.07 3.17 -2.73
C ALA A 24 -20.16 2.61 -1.30
N GLN A 25 -19.26 1.69 -0.95
CA GLN A 25 -19.23 1.06 0.36
C GLN A 25 -18.02 1.57 1.15
N PRO A 26 -18.20 2.55 2.04
CA PRO A 26 -17.14 3.00 2.92
C PRO A 26 -16.61 1.86 3.79
N LEU A 27 -15.35 1.99 4.23
CA LEU A 27 -14.77 1.04 5.18
C LEU A 27 -15.67 0.84 6.40
N THR A 28 -15.83 -0.39 6.82
CA THR A 28 -16.43 -0.74 8.12
C THR A 28 -15.53 -0.24 9.26
N GLN A 29 -16.10 -0.10 10.46
CA GLN A 29 -15.31 0.26 11.64
C GLN A 29 -14.21 -0.77 11.94
N GLN A 30 -14.50 -2.05 11.75
CA GLN A 30 -13.50 -3.13 11.94
C GLN A 30 -12.31 -3.00 10.99
N GLU A 31 -12.52 -2.66 9.72
CA GLU A 31 -11.46 -2.43 8.74
C GLU A 31 -10.63 -1.19 9.09
N ARG A 32 -11.27 -0.09 9.51
CA ARG A 32 -10.56 1.11 9.99
C ARG A 32 -9.69 0.80 11.19
N ASP A 33 -10.22 0.06 12.16
CA ASP A 33 -9.48 -0.33 13.36
C ASP A 33 -8.29 -1.25 13.01
N SER A 34 -8.50 -2.20 12.09
CA SER A 34 -7.45 -3.09 11.60
C SER A 34 -6.32 -2.32 10.91
N LEU A 35 -6.64 -1.47 9.92
CA LEU A 35 -5.63 -0.64 9.24
C LEU A 35 -4.93 0.31 10.23
N GLY A 36 -5.69 0.96 11.12
CA GLY A 36 -5.15 1.85 12.15
C GLY A 36 -4.14 1.14 13.06
N LYS A 37 -4.46 -0.08 13.48
CA LYS A 37 -3.57 -0.92 14.28
C LYS A 37 -2.28 -1.27 13.52
N HIS A 38 -2.38 -1.71 12.26
CA HIS A 38 -1.21 -2.01 11.43
C HIS A 38 -0.32 -0.76 11.23
N LEU A 39 -0.91 0.38 10.91
CA LEU A 39 -0.20 1.65 10.75
C LEU A 39 0.53 2.07 12.04
N GLN A 40 -0.11 1.93 13.20
CA GLN A 40 0.49 2.27 14.49
C GLN A 40 1.65 1.32 14.84
N GLN A 41 1.44 0.01 14.70
CA GLN A 41 2.46 -1.00 15.00
C GLN A 41 3.71 -0.82 14.14
N THR A 42 3.54 -0.65 12.83
CA THR A 42 4.67 -0.50 11.91
C THR A 42 5.38 0.85 12.05
N ARG A 43 4.64 1.92 12.41
CA ARG A 43 5.23 3.21 12.81
C ARG A 43 6.16 3.05 14.01
N GLN A 44 5.67 2.40 15.08
CA GLN A 44 6.46 2.24 16.31
C GLN A 44 7.69 1.36 16.05
N ALA A 45 7.52 0.22 15.37
CA ALA A 45 8.63 -0.67 15.03
C ALA A 45 9.73 0.04 14.22
N PHE A 46 9.33 0.88 13.24
CA PHE A 46 10.30 1.67 12.48
C PHE A 46 11.05 2.67 13.36
N LEU A 47 10.35 3.44 14.20
CA LEU A 47 10.99 4.42 15.10
C LEU A 47 11.96 3.74 16.07
N ASP A 48 11.56 2.61 16.64
CA ASP A 48 12.40 1.82 17.55
C ASP A 48 13.66 1.31 16.83
N SER A 49 13.50 0.88 15.58
CA SER A 49 14.61 0.37 14.78
C SER A 49 15.70 1.40 14.46
N ILE A 50 15.37 2.69 14.45
CA ILE A 50 16.32 3.78 14.15
C ILE A 50 16.73 4.58 15.39
N SER A 51 16.16 4.27 16.55
CA SER A 51 16.41 5.00 17.79
C SER A 51 17.82 4.75 18.33
N GLY A 52 18.46 5.81 18.82
CA GLY A 52 19.74 5.74 19.55
C GLY A 52 20.93 5.22 18.73
N LEU A 53 20.84 5.21 17.41
CA LEU A 53 21.95 4.84 16.52
C LEU A 53 23.00 5.95 16.49
N SER A 54 24.30 5.58 16.49
CA SER A 54 25.39 6.50 16.15
C SER A 54 25.39 6.82 14.65
N ASP A 55 26.10 7.86 14.22
CA ASP A 55 26.21 8.21 12.80
C ASP A 55 26.92 7.11 12.00
N ALA A 56 27.90 6.45 12.59
CA ALA A 56 28.57 5.29 11.99
C ALA A 56 27.59 4.13 11.76
N GLN A 57 26.69 3.86 12.72
CA GLN A 57 25.64 2.84 12.58
C GLN A 57 24.60 3.24 11.54
N TRP A 58 24.20 4.50 11.49
CA TRP A 58 23.21 5.04 10.58
C TRP A 58 23.63 4.91 9.12
N THR A 59 24.91 5.16 8.82
CA THR A 59 25.47 5.16 7.47
C THR A 59 26.17 3.86 7.07
N PHE A 60 26.22 2.87 7.98
CA PHE A 60 26.88 1.59 7.72
C PHE A 60 26.24 0.84 6.54
N LYS A 61 27.08 0.34 5.65
CA LYS A 61 26.72 -0.57 4.55
C LYS A 61 27.41 -1.91 4.71
N ALA A 62 26.65 -3.00 4.74
CA ALA A 62 27.19 -4.35 4.79
C ALA A 62 27.85 -4.82 3.47
N GLY A 63 27.86 -3.98 2.44
CA GLY A 63 28.46 -4.22 1.13
C GLY A 63 28.15 -3.10 0.15
N PRO A 64 28.85 -3.04 -1.02
CA PRO A 64 28.74 -1.93 -1.98
C PRO A 64 27.31 -1.79 -2.55
N ASP A 65 26.61 -2.91 -2.78
CA ASP A 65 25.25 -2.94 -3.34
C ASP A 65 24.17 -3.05 -2.27
N ARG A 66 24.51 -2.79 -1.00
CA ARG A 66 23.58 -2.86 0.13
C ARG A 66 23.25 -1.46 0.61
N TRP A 67 21.97 -1.26 0.90
CA TRP A 67 21.54 -0.01 1.51
C TRP A 67 21.97 0.05 2.99
N SER A 68 22.36 1.25 3.42
CA SER A 68 22.54 1.61 4.82
C SER A 68 21.18 1.73 5.51
N ILE A 69 21.19 1.86 6.86
CA ILE A 69 19.96 2.17 7.61
C ILE A 69 19.38 3.50 7.15
N ALA A 70 20.22 4.52 6.88
CA ALA A 70 19.80 5.82 6.35
C ALA A 70 19.02 5.67 5.04
N GLU A 71 19.55 4.90 4.10
CA GLU A 71 18.93 4.68 2.79
C GLU A 71 17.62 3.88 2.88
N VAL A 72 17.56 2.88 3.78
CA VAL A 72 16.32 2.13 4.02
C VAL A 72 15.27 3.03 4.66
N ALA A 73 15.64 3.85 5.64
CA ALA A 73 14.72 4.78 6.30
C ALA A 73 14.19 5.83 5.32
N GLU A 74 15.05 6.35 4.44
CA GLU A 74 14.64 7.26 3.37
C GLU A 74 13.62 6.61 2.44
N HIS A 75 13.88 5.38 2.01
CA HIS A 75 12.96 4.62 1.17
C HIS A 75 11.59 4.43 1.85
N ILE A 76 11.55 4.10 3.14
CA ILE A 76 10.30 4.01 3.91
C ILE A 76 9.57 5.36 3.88
N ALA A 77 10.25 6.46 4.20
CA ALA A 77 9.62 7.78 4.30
C ALA A 77 9.07 8.28 2.94
N ILE A 78 9.79 8.03 1.83
CA ILE A 78 9.31 8.34 0.48
C ILE A 78 8.07 7.52 0.15
N SER A 79 8.11 6.22 0.45
CA SER A 79 7.02 5.29 0.13
C SER A 79 5.72 5.64 0.85
N GLU A 80 5.78 6.15 2.09
CA GLU A 80 4.59 6.62 2.82
C GLU A 80 3.78 7.63 2.02
N THR A 81 4.44 8.67 1.52
CA THR A 81 3.76 9.71 0.75
C THR A 81 3.34 9.21 -0.63
N THR A 82 4.22 8.48 -1.31
CA THR A 82 3.98 8.06 -2.70
C THR A 82 2.83 7.06 -2.81
N ILE A 83 2.74 6.09 -1.89
CA ILE A 83 1.67 5.10 -1.91
C ILE A 83 0.33 5.74 -1.55
N LEU A 84 0.27 6.63 -0.54
CA LEU A 84 -0.97 7.33 -0.22
C LEU A 84 -1.45 8.18 -1.40
N GLN A 85 -0.54 8.93 -2.06
CA GLN A 85 -0.88 9.70 -3.26
C GLN A 85 -1.36 8.80 -4.41
N LEU A 86 -0.76 7.63 -4.61
CA LEU A 86 -1.25 6.66 -5.59
C LEU A 86 -2.70 6.27 -5.27
N VAL A 87 -3.04 6.00 -4.01
CA VAL A 87 -4.41 5.68 -3.60
C VAL A 87 -5.35 6.84 -3.88
N THR A 88 -5.06 8.04 -3.34
CA THR A 88 -6.00 9.17 -3.38
C THR A 88 -6.11 9.83 -4.76
N ASP A 89 -5.01 9.90 -5.51
CA ASP A 89 -4.92 10.71 -6.72
C ASP A 89 -5.06 9.90 -8.01
N GLN A 90 -4.91 8.59 -7.95
CA GLN A 90 -5.01 7.71 -9.11
C GLN A 90 -6.06 6.61 -8.90
N ILE A 91 -5.92 5.77 -7.86
CA ILE A 91 -6.81 4.62 -7.68
C ILE A 91 -8.24 5.09 -7.43
N MET A 92 -8.47 6.00 -6.49
CA MET A 92 -9.81 6.51 -6.16
C MET A 92 -10.42 7.38 -7.26
N LYS A 93 -9.63 7.91 -8.19
CA LYS A 93 -10.10 8.67 -9.36
C LYS A 93 -10.31 7.80 -10.60
N GLY A 94 -9.87 6.54 -10.55
CA GLY A 94 -10.08 5.57 -11.60
C GLY A 94 -11.51 5.04 -11.64
N PRO A 95 -11.86 4.22 -12.66
CA PRO A 95 -13.19 3.61 -12.73
C PRO A 95 -13.38 2.61 -11.58
N ALA A 96 -14.58 2.61 -11.02
CA ALA A 96 -14.97 1.57 -10.06
C ALA A 96 -15.10 0.22 -10.79
N VAL A 97 -14.48 -0.80 -10.23
CA VAL A 97 -14.55 -2.18 -10.73
C VAL A 97 -14.71 -3.14 -9.55
N PRO A 98 -15.51 -4.20 -9.70
CA PRO A 98 -15.64 -5.19 -8.64
C PRO A 98 -14.29 -5.84 -8.33
N ARG A 99 -14.01 -6.11 -7.07
CA ARG A 99 -12.83 -6.88 -6.65
C ARG A 99 -12.83 -8.24 -7.35
N SER A 100 -11.73 -8.57 -8.02
CA SER A 100 -11.57 -9.89 -8.65
C SER A 100 -11.44 -10.97 -7.58
N PRO A 101 -12.17 -12.10 -7.70
CA PRO A 101 -11.99 -13.25 -6.81
C PRO A 101 -10.57 -13.84 -6.85
N SER A 102 -9.81 -13.58 -7.92
CA SER A 102 -8.41 -14.03 -8.08
C SER A 102 -7.39 -13.13 -7.40
N SER A 103 -7.79 -12.03 -6.76
CA SER A 103 -6.90 -11.19 -5.97
C SER A 103 -6.41 -11.96 -4.74
N VAL A 104 -5.20 -11.63 -4.28
CA VAL A 104 -4.64 -12.20 -3.05
C VAL A 104 -5.49 -11.78 -1.84
N SER A 105 -5.54 -12.62 -0.79
CA SER A 105 -6.15 -12.21 0.47
C SER A 105 -5.23 -11.22 1.22
N ASP A 106 -5.79 -10.52 2.21
CA ASP A 106 -5.02 -9.57 3.03
C ASP A 106 -3.90 -10.27 3.80
N GLU A 107 -4.14 -11.49 4.29
CA GLU A 107 -3.14 -12.31 4.96
C GLU A 107 -2.03 -12.75 4.00
N GLN A 108 -2.37 -13.14 2.76
CA GLN A 108 -1.40 -13.48 1.71
C GLN A 108 -0.56 -12.26 1.31
N LEU A 109 -1.18 -11.08 1.21
CA LEU A 109 -0.48 -9.83 0.95
C LEU A 109 0.54 -9.54 2.05
N LEU A 110 0.12 -9.54 3.32
CA LEU A 110 1.01 -9.29 4.45
C LEU A 110 2.12 -10.33 4.56
N ALA A 111 1.80 -11.61 4.42
CA ALA A 111 2.80 -12.67 4.44
C ALA A 111 3.83 -12.51 3.31
N GLY A 112 3.37 -12.19 2.09
CA GLY A 112 4.27 -11.96 0.95
C GLY A 112 5.14 -10.71 1.11
N LEU A 113 4.63 -9.66 1.77
CA LEU A 113 5.44 -8.47 2.09
C LEU A 113 6.53 -8.78 3.13
N LEU A 114 6.22 -9.60 4.14
CA LEU A 114 7.17 -9.97 5.18
C LEU A 114 8.18 -11.03 4.72
N ASP A 115 7.89 -11.75 3.63
CA ASP A 115 8.85 -12.70 3.05
C ASP A 115 10.02 -11.96 2.40
N ARG A 116 11.19 -12.01 3.07
CA ARG A 116 12.42 -11.37 2.60
C ARG A 116 13.36 -12.32 1.86
N THR A 117 12.93 -13.52 1.53
CA THR A 117 13.69 -14.46 0.69
C THR A 117 13.81 -13.93 -0.74
N SER A 118 12.75 -13.34 -1.27
CA SER A 118 12.74 -12.66 -2.57
C SER A 118 13.18 -11.20 -2.42
N LYS A 119 14.12 -10.78 -3.26
CA LYS A 119 14.61 -9.39 -3.33
C LYS A 119 14.05 -8.71 -4.57
N PHE A 120 13.53 -7.51 -4.38
CA PHE A 120 12.97 -6.69 -5.45
C PHE A 120 13.79 -5.40 -5.58
N GLN A 121 13.91 -4.92 -6.81
CA GLN A 121 14.49 -3.61 -7.07
C GLN A 121 13.43 -2.54 -6.81
N ALA A 122 13.79 -1.49 -6.06
CA ALA A 122 12.91 -0.36 -5.86
C ALA A 122 12.72 0.41 -7.18
N PRO A 123 11.50 0.84 -7.51
CA PRO A 123 11.27 1.80 -8.59
C PRO A 123 12.13 3.05 -8.39
N GLU A 124 12.56 3.69 -9.50
CA GLU A 124 13.48 4.82 -9.46
C GLU A 124 13.02 5.93 -8.51
N MET A 125 11.72 6.25 -8.55
CA MET A 125 11.10 7.29 -7.72
C MET A 125 11.16 7.01 -6.21
N LEU A 126 11.35 5.76 -5.81
CA LEU A 126 11.45 5.34 -4.41
C LEU A 126 12.88 5.08 -3.96
N LYS A 127 13.88 5.22 -4.84
CA LYS A 127 15.28 5.05 -4.46
C LYS A 127 15.72 6.19 -3.54
N PRO A 128 16.57 5.89 -2.55
CA PRO A 128 17.17 6.91 -1.69
C PRO A 128 18.12 7.81 -2.51
N THR A 129 18.06 9.10 -2.27
CA THR A 129 18.84 10.14 -2.94
C THR A 129 19.41 11.18 -1.96
N ASN A 130 19.39 10.88 -0.65
CA ASN A 130 19.79 11.79 0.44
C ASN A 130 18.92 13.05 0.51
N ARG A 131 17.60 12.87 0.45
CA ARG A 131 16.61 13.99 0.45
C ARG A 131 16.56 14.77 1.76
N TRP A 132 16.94 14.15 2.86
CA TRP A 132 16.93 14.77 4.18
C TRP A 132 18.35 14.95 4.71
N ALA A 133 18.66 16.17 5.12
CA ALA A 133 19.98 16.50 5.67
C ALA A 133 20.24 15.87 7.04
N THR A 134 19.17 15.51 7.78
CA THR A 134 19.29 14.94 9.13
C THR A 134 18.28 13.82 9.34
N ARG A 135 18.58 12.90 10.27
CA ARG A 135 17.68 11.85 10.74
C ARG A 135 16.38 12.43 11.31
N ASP A 136 16.49 13.53 12.07
CA ASP A 136 15.33 14.17 12.69
C ASP A 136 14.38 14.76 11.64
N ALA A 137 14.90 15.36 10.58
CA ALA A 137 14.09 15.87 9.48
C ALA A 137 13.36 14.73 8.75
N LEU A 138 14.05 13.62 8.45
CA LEU A 138 13.45 12.42 7.88
C LEU A 138 12.34 11.87 8.78
N THR A 139 12.64 11.71 10.07
CA THR A 139 11.69 11.15 11.05
C THR A 139 10.44 12.03 11.18
N LYS A 140 10.62 13.35 11.21
CA LYS A 140 9.51 14.31 11.24
C LYS A 140 8.60 14.17 10.03
N ASP A 141 9.18 14.09 8.84
CA ASP A 141 8.41 13.98 7.60
C ASP A 141 7.72 12.62 7.47
N PHE A 142 8.39 11.53 7.87
CA PHE A 142 7.76 10.21 7.99
C PHE A 142 6.55 10.24 8.92
N LEU A 143 6.69 10.84 10.11
CA LEU A 143 5.60 10.94 11.08
C LEU A 143 4.43 11.76 10.52
N ALA A 144 4.70 12.86 9.84
CA ALA A 144 3.66 13.68 9.21
C ALA A 144 2.95 12.93 8.07
N ALA A 145 3.67 12.16 7.25
CA ALA A 145 3.09 11.33 6.20
C ALA A 145 2.23 10.20 6.78
N ARG A 146 2.72 9.50 7.81
CA ARG A 146 1.99 8.43 8.50
C ARG A 146 0.70 8.94 9.16
N GLU A 147 0.73 10.14 9.75
CA GLU A 147 -0.46 10.76 10.32
C GLU A 147 -1.50 11.09 9.25
N LYS A 148 -1.07 11.55 8.07
CA LYS A 148 -1.98 11.77 6.93
C LYS A 148 -2.66 10.45 6.52
N THR A 149 -1.91 9.35 6.42
CA THR A 149 -2.47 8.03 6.11
C THR A 149 -3.46 7.57 7.18
N ALA A 150 -3.11 7.71 8.46
CA ALA A 150 -3.99 7.33 9.56
C ALA A 150 -5.28 8.17 9.58
N THR A 151 -5.17 9.47 9.34
CA THR A 151 -6.34 10.38 9.23
C THR A 151 -7.21 9.99 8.02
N TYR A 152 -6.62 9.72 6.86
CA TYR A 152 -7.36 9.25 5.68
C TYR A 152 -8.14 7.98 5.99
N VAL A 153 -7.51 6.95 6.56
CA VAL A 153 -8.18 5.71 6.96
C VAL A 153 -9.33 5.98 7.91
N LYS A 154 -9.15 6.87 8.87
CA LYS A 154 -10.17 7.19 9.88
C LYS A 154 -11.38 7.92 9.29
N THR A 155 -11.18 8.78 8.30
CA THR A 155 -12.21 9.75 7.87
C THR A 155 -12.74 9.56 6.47
N THR A 156 -12.04 8.80 5.60
CA THR A 156 -12.46 8.65 4.20
C THR A 156 -13.84 8.01 4.07
N THR A 157 -14.60 8.49 3.11
CA THR A 157 -15.85 7.89 2.63
C THR A 157 -15.67 7.18 1.30
N ASP A 158 -14.43 7.11 0.79
CA ASP A 158 -14.11 6.46 -0.46
C ASP A 158 -14.42 4.96 -0.43
N ASP A 159 -14.87 4.42 -1.53
CA ASP A 159 -15.08 2.98 -1.72
C ASP A 159 -13.74 2.30 -2.07
N LEU A 160 -12.91 2.07 -1.05
CA LEU A 160 -11.59 1.49 -1.26
C LEU A 160 -11.64 0.08 -1.86
N HIS A 161 -12.72 -0.67 -1.67
CA HIS A 161 -12.88 -2.00 -2.26
C HIS A 161 -13.41 -1.96 -3.70
N GLY A 162 -14.07 -0.88 -4.08
CA GLY A 162 -14.61 -0.69 -5.42
C GLY A 162 -13.59 -0.20 -6.45
N HIS A 163 -12.37 0.09 -6.06
CA HIS A 163 -11.32 0.60 -6.95
C HIS A 163 -10.06 -0.25 -6.85
N VAL A 164 -9.48 -0.62 -7.99
CA VAL A 164 -8.31 -1.49 -8.06
C VAL A 164 -7.18 -0.89 -8.90
N ALA A 165 -5.95 -1.28 -8.60
CA ALA A 165 -4.79 -0.97 -9.43
C ALA A 165 -3.83 -2.17 -9.50
N PRO A 166 -3.05 -2.28 -10.60
CA PRO A 166 -2.08 -3.34 -10.77
C PRO A 166 -0.89 -3.16 -9.81
N HIS A 167 -0.41 -4.27 -9.26
CA HIS A 167 0.83 -4.33 -8.48
C HIS A 167 1.78 -5.36 -9.11
N PRO A 168 3.08 -5.07 -9.29
CA PRO A 168 4.01 -5.92 -10.05
C PRO A 168 4.18 -7.32 -9.45
N VAL A 169 4.00 -7.50 -8.14
CA VAL A 169 4.16 -8.78 -7.45
C VAL A 169 2.81 -9.42 -7.14
N PHE A 170 1.86 -8.65 -6.63
CA PHE A 170 0.56 -9.14 -6.14
C PHE A 170 -0.56 -9.05 -7.18
N LYS A 171 -0.23 -8.77 -8.45
CA LYS A 171 -1.16 -8.62 -9.57
C LYS A 171 -2.10 -7.43 -9.38
N THR A 172 -3.30 -7.64 -8.87
CA THR A 172 -4.30 -6.58 -8.67
C THR A 172 -4.62 -6.46 -7.20
N LEU A 173 -4.52 -5.25 -6.67
CA LEU A 173 -4.89 -4.89 -5.30
C LEU A 173 -6.00 -3.83 -5.34
N ASP A 174 -6.95 -3.91 -4.42
CA ASP A 174 -7.92 -2.83 -4.20
C ASP A 174 -7.32 -1.69 -3.36
N GLY A 175 -8.03 -0.57 -3.25
CA GLY A 175 -7.55 0.60 -2.50
C GLY A 175 -7.28 0.30 -1.02
N TYR A 176 -8.09 -0.59 -0.40
CA TYR A 176 -7.86 -1.06 0.97
C TYR A 176 -6.53 -1.80 1.07
N GLN A 177 -6.27 -2.73 0.15
CA GLN A 177 -5.03 -3.50 0.11
C GLN A 177 -3.81 -2.63 -0.21
N TRP A 178 -3.95 -1.55 -0.98
CA TRP A 178 -2.89 -0.59 -1.19
C TRP A 178 -2.53 0.18 0.09
N VAL A 179 -3.51 0.53 0.93
CA VAL A 179 -3.23 1.11 2.26
C VAL A 179 -2.62 0.09 3.21
N LEU A 180 -3.11 -1.16 3.18
CA LEU A 180 -2.54 -2.25 3.96
C LEU A 180 -1.09 -2.55 3.54
N LEU A 181 -0.82 -2.55 2.22
CA LEU A 181 0.51 -2.68 1.65
C LEU A 181 1.46 -1.60 2.17
N LEU A 182 1.03 -0.35 2.29
CA LEU A 182 1.85 0.73 2.82
C LEU A 182 2.39 0.37 4.21
N SER A 183 1.55 -0.15 5.11
CA SER A 183 1.99 -0.57 6.44
C SER A 183 2.92 -1.81 6.39
N GLY A 184 2.57 -2.81 5.59
CA GLY A 184 3.37 -4.01 5.41
C GLY A 184 4.73 -3.73 4.74
N HIS A 185 4.79 -2.76 3.84
CA HIS A 185 6.02 -2.27 3.23
C HIS A 185 6.97 -1.66 4.27
N SER A 186 6.45 -0.83 5.18
CA SER A 186 7.24 -0.32 6.31
C SER A 186 7.77 -1.45 7.19
N ALA A 187 6.94 -2.45 7.50
CA ALA A 187 7.39 -3.63 8.28
C ALA A 187 8.49 -4.42 7.56
N ARG A 188 8.34 -4.66 6.25
CA ARG A 188 9.36 -5.33 5.41
C ARG A 188 10.70 -4.62 5.49
N HIS A 189 10.71 -3.30 5.36
CA HIS A 189 11.94 -2.52 5.35
C HIS A 189 12.48 -2.25 6.77
N THR A 190 11.64 -2.25 7.80
CA THR A 190 12.11 -2.31 9.19
C THR A 190 12.87 -3.61 9.46
N ALA A 191 12.38 -4.75 8.98
CA ALA A 191 13.13 -6.00 9.04
C ALA A 191 14.46 -5.94 8.26
N GLN A 192 14.52 -5.18 7.15
CA GLN A 192 15.78 -4.92 6.43
C GLN A 192 16.77 -4.12 7.29
N ILE A 193 16.30 -3.15 8.08
CA ILE A 193 17.16 -2.42 9.03
C ILE A 193 17.77 -3.40 10.04
N GLU A 194 16.99 -4.33 10.56
CA GLU A 194 17.51 -5.33 11.50
C GLU A 194 18.53 -6.29 10.83
N GLU A 195 18.36 -6.62 9.54
CA GLU A 195 19.37 -7.35 8.78
C GLU A 195 20.69 -6.56 8.64
N VAL A 196 20.61 -5.22 8.44
CA VAL A 196 21.82 -4.39 8.40
C VAL A 196 22.53 -4.38 9.74
N LYS A 197 21.79 -4.28 10.86
CA LYS A 197 22.35 -4.33 12.22
C LYS A 197 23.01 -5.66 12.55
N ALA A 198 22.48 -6.77 12.02
CA ALA A 198 23.03 -8.11 12.16
C ALA A 198 24.22 -8.39 11.20
N GLY A 199 24.52 -7.44 10.32
CA GLY A 199 25.59 -7.59 9.30
C GLY A 199 26.99 -7.63 9.90
N ALA A 200 27.88 -8.42 9.31
CA ALA A 200 29.29 -8.46 9.70
C ALA A 200 29.92 -7.07 9.59
N GLY A 201 30.65 -6.64 10.61
CA GLY A 201 31.29 -5.33 10.64
C GLY A 201 30.37 -4.17 11.03
N TYR A 202 29.12 -4.45 11.47
CA TYR A 202 28.24 -3.40 12.00
C TYR A 202 28.91 -2.70 13.19
N PRO A 203 29.00 -1.35 13.21
CA PRO A 203 29.74 -0.63 14.23
C PRO A 203 29.15 -0.83 15.64
N ALA A 204 30.01 -1.01 16.63
CA ALA A 204 29.60 -0.88 18.03
C ALA A 204 29.11 0.57 18.30
N LYS A 205 28.36 0.72 19.41
CA LYS A 205 27.96 2.07 19.88
C LYS A 205 29.16 2.89 20.30
#